data_7263f150ba426df8a0cba92fe67cc407
#
_entry.id   7263f150ba426df8a0cba92fe67cc407
#
_cell.length_a   1.000
_cell.length_b   1.000
_cell.length_c   1.000
_cell.angle_alpha   90.00
_cell.angle_beta   90.00
_cell.angle_gamma   90.00
#
_symmetry.space_group_name_H-M   'P 1'
#
loop_
_entity.id
_entity.type
_entity.pdbx_description
1 polymer ?
#
loop_
_entity_poly.entity_id
_entity_poly.type
_entity_poly.pdbx_seq_one_letter_code
_entity_poly.pdbx_strand_id
1 'polypeptide(L)'
;MHVQPVPLPSGEPAAVLDGVARWITSAPLRDLVAAFGGQWPGGDSPSLLGWLDAFSATNWDFRNGGERPDAVEPDFEPDVAALVLTSAEALGMVSAKPPPRRDYKHVLVLGGLAHACLRRTAYAAHLLHRGTFADGVGVLGSYRPLSPAERALPLVNGCHSEVDVLDLAVRRAFGVADPVETDDAPDGSWSVRTYAPTGAPRVAVLAAPSSKPGYAARTPPTPSASGPGGRRSRRATGCWW
;
A
#
# COMPACT_ATOMS: atom_id res chain seq x y z
N MET A 1 6.01 28.58 11.44
CA MET A 1 5.79 29.04 10.04
C MET A 1 4.59 28.25 9.50
N HIS A 2 3.53 28.91 9.01
CA HIS A 2 2.35 28.19 8.48
C HIS A 2 2.56 27.96 6.98
N VAL A 3 2.95 26.75 6.61
CA VAL A 3 3.13 26.37 5.20
C VAL A 3 1.76 25.96 4.62
N GLN A 4 1.41 26.51 3.47
CA GLN A 4 0.13 26.20 2.83
C GLN A 4 0.11 24.76 2.31
N PRO A 5 -0.98 23.98 2.54
CA PRO A 5 -1.12 22.65 2.00
C PRO A 5 -1.05 22.65 0.46
N VAL A 6 -0.27 21.72 -0.07
CA VAL A 6 -0.19 21.48 -1.51
C VAL A 6 -1.30 20.49 -1.89
N PRO A 7 -2.17 20.83 -2.86
CA PRO A 7 -3.17 19.88 -3.33
C PRO A 7 -2.51 18.61 -3.89
N LEU A 8 -2.95 17.45 -3.43
CA LEU A 8 -2.50 16.18 -3.99
C LEU A 8 -2.99 16.03 -5.44
N PRO A 9 -2.20 15.40 -6.32
CA PRO A 9 -2.65 15.08 -7.67
C PRO A 9 -3.96 14.29 -7.62
N SER A 10 -4.95 14.72 -8.39
CA SER A 10 -6.23 14.02 -8.48
C SER A 10 -6.08 12.78 -9.37
N GLY A 11 -6.93 11.77 -9.16
CA GLY A 11 -7.03 10.62 -10.06
C GLY A 11 -7.78 10.90 -11.36
N GLU A 12 -8.14 12.17 -11.64
CA GLU A 12 -8.82 12.56 -12.89
C GLU A 12 -7.83 12.57 -14.06
N PRO A 13 -8.05 11.75 -15.10
CA PRO A 13 -7.08 11.64 -16.21
C PRO A 13 -6.74 12.97 -16.87
N ALA A 14 -7.73 13.88 -16.98
CA ALA A 14 -7.54 15.19 -17.60
C ALA A 14 -6.74 16.18 -16.74
N ALA A 15 -6.65 15.97 -15.43
CA ALA A 15 -6.03 16.91 -14.49
C ALA A 15 -4.79 16.33 -13.76
N VAL A 16 -4.51 15.06 -13.94
CA VAL A 16 -3.44 14.39 -13.20
C VAL A 16 -2.06 14.99 -13.48
N LEU A 17 -1.76 15.27 -14.74
CA LEU A 17 -0.46 15.84 -15.13
C LEU A 17 -0.24 17.23 -14.55
N ASP A 18 -1.25 18.09 -14.58
CA ASP A 18 -1.20 19.41 -13.96
C ASP A 18 -1.12 19.32 -12.44
N GLY A 19 -1.79 18.35 -11.84
CA GLY A 19 -1.70 18.06 -10.41
C GLY A 19 -0.30 17.63 -10.01
N VAL A 20 0.29 16.73 -10.76
CA VAL A 20 1.69 16.29 -10.56
C VAL A 20 2.65 17.45 -10.73
N ALA A 21 2.53 18.22 -11.83
CA ALA A 21 3.39 19.38 -12.09
C ALA A 21 3.36 20.38 -10.92
N ARG A 22 2.16 20.73 -10.43
CA ARG A 22 2.02 21.61 -9.25
C ARG A 22 2.64 21.04 -7.98
N TRP A 23 2.47 19.75 -7.74
CA TRP A 23 3.00 19.10 -6.55
C TRP A 23 4.53 19.05 -6.57
N ILE A 24 5.13 18.61 -7.69
CA ILE A 24 6.58 18.52 -7.82
C ILE A 24 7.28 19.88 -7.89
N THR A 25 6.61 20.96 -8.25
CA THR A 25 7.17 22.31 -8.30
C THR A 25 6.81 23.17 -7.09
N SER A 26 6.17 22.58 -6.08
CA SER A 26 5.71 23.32 -4.90
C SER A 26 6.84 23.84 -4.04
N ALA A 27 6.60 24.94 -3.33
CA ALA A 27 7.59 25.53 -2.43
C ALA A 27 8.07 24.54 -1.35
N PRO A 28 7.18 23.80 -0.64
CA PRO A 28 7.64 22.85 0.38
C PRO A 28 8.61 21.79 -0.15
N LEU A 29 8.42 21.32 -1.40
CA LEU A 29 9.35 20.35 -1.98
C LEU A 29 10.68 20.96 -2.38
N ARG A 30 10.65 22.19 -2.89
CA ARG A 30 11.89 22.94 -3.18
C ARG A 30 12.70 23.24 -1.92
N ASP A 31 12.01 23.63 -0.85
CA ASP A 31 12.65 23.92 0.44
C ASP A 31 13.31 22.65 1.02
N LEU A 32 12.65 21.49 0.90
CA LEU A 32 13.26 20.21 1.26
C LEU A 32 14.51 19.92 0.43
N VAL A 33 14.42 20.04 -0.89
CA VAL A 33 15.57 19.83 -1.78
C VAL A 33 16.73 20.73 -1.38
N ALA A 34 16.48 22.02 -1.14
CA ALA A 34 17.51 22.99 -0.73
C ALA A 34 18.12 22.62 0.62
N ALA A 35 17.32 22.19 1.61
CA ALA A 35 17.82 21.81 2.93
C ALA A 35 18.75 20.58 2.88
N PHE A 36 18.60 19.73 1.87
CA PHE A 36 19.51 18.61 1.61
C PHE A 36 20.60 18.94 0.56
N GLY A 37 20.88 20.22 0.33
CA GLY A 37 21.96 20.68 -0.56
C GLY A 37 21.68 20.54 -2.05
N GLY A 38 20.44 20.20 -2.44
CA GLY A 38 20.04 20.09 -3.84
C GLY A 38 19.87 21.46 -4.50
N GLN A 39 20.26 21.55 -5.78
CA GLN A 39 19.99 22.69 -6.63
C GLN A 39 18.85 22.34 -7.59
N TRP A 40 17.78 23.13 -7.57
CA TRP A 40 16.61 22.88 -8.41
C TRP A 40 16.98 22.99 -9.90
N PRO A 41 16.84 21.91 -10.72
CA PRO A 41 17.39 21.94 -12.08
C PRO A 41 16.50 22.68 -13.02
N GLY A 42 15.37 23.04 -12.89
CA GLY A 42 14.45 23.51 -13.92
C GLY A 42 14.11 22.41 -14.93
N GLY A 43 13.41 22.77 -16.00
CA GLY A 43 13.01 21.82 -17.05
C GLY A 43 11.53 21.44 -17.01
N ASP A 44 11.16 20.50 -17.87
CA ASP A 44 9.78 19.96 -17.93
C ASP A 44 9.50 18.96 -16.80
N SER A 45 8.22 18.63 -16.60
CA SER A 45 7.81 17.73 -15.52
C SER A 45 8.43 16.32 -15.60
N PRO A 46 8.54 15.66 -16.76
CA PRO A 46 9.22 14.37 -16.86
C PRO A 46 10.69 14.42 -16.44
N SER A 47 11.45 15.41 -16.91
CA SER A 47 12.86 15.61 -16.55
C SER A 47 13.01 15.87 -15.05
N LEU A 48 12.16 16.73 -14.49
CA LEU A 48 12.16 17.04 -13.07
C LEU A 48 11.79 15.81 -12.21
N LEU A 49 10.82 15.00 -12.63
CA LEU A 49 10.48 13.75 -11.92
C LEU A 49 11.67 12.78 -11.90
N GLY A 50 12.35 12.57 -13.04
CA GLY A 50 13.55 11.72 -13.09
C GLY A 50 14.67 12.24 -12.20
N TRP A 51 14.88 13.57 -12.16
CA TRP A 51 15.86 14.17 -11.27
C TRP A 51 15.48 14.02 -9.78
N LEU A 52 14.20 14.25 -9.43
CA LEU A 52 13.70 14.08 -8.06
C LEU A 52 13.80 12.63 -7.58
N ASP A 53 13.55 11.66 -8.46
CA ASP A 53 13.72 10.24 -8.15
C ASP A 53 15.18 9.94 -7.78
N ALA A 54 16.14 10.34 -8.62
CA ALA A 54 17.55 10.17 -8.35
C ALA A 54 18.03 10.94 -7.09
N PHE A 55 17.54 12.17 -6.91
CA PHE A 55 17.87 12.98 -5.74
C PHE A 55 17.35 12.33 -4.45
N SER A 56 16.09 11.86 -4.44
CA SER A 56 15.48 11.24 -3.27
C SER A 56 16.16 9.92 -2.92
N ALA A 57 16.50 9.11 -3.89
CA ALA A 57 17.25 7.87 -3.69
C ALA A 57 18.61 8.10 -3.03
N THR A 58 19.26 9.22 -3.35
CA THR A 58 20.58 9.55 -2.80
C THR A 58 20.51 10.22 -1.42
N ASN A 59 19.55 11.13 -1.21
CA ASN A 59 19.55 12.02 -0.06
C ASN A 59 18.48 11.69 0.99
N TRP A 60 17.43 10.94 0.63
CA TRP A 60 16.28 10.65 1.51
C TRP A 60 16.05 9.15 1.74
N ASP A 61 16.88 8.28 1.15
CA ASP A 61 16.83 6.84 1.43
C ASP A 61 17.83 6.46 2.53
N PHE A 62 17.36 6.45 3.77
CA PHE A 62 18.14 6.09 4.96
C PHE A 62 18.25 4.57 5.20
N ARG A 63 17.83 3.74 4.24
CA ARG A 63 17.91 2.27 4.34
C ARG A 63 19.32 1.74 4.04
N ASN A 64 20.20 2.56 3.45
CA ASN A 64 21.57 2.15 3.10
C ASN A 64 21.63 0.84 2.29
N GLY A 65 20.69 0.64 1.36
CA GLY A 65 20.57 -0.60 0.57
C GLY A 65 19.90 -1.78 1.30
N GLY A 66 19.52 -1.62 2.57
CA GLY A 66 18.77 -2.60 3.36
C GLY A 66 17.26 -2.51 3.17
N GLU A 67 16.55 -3.30 3.95
CA GLU A 67 15.08 -3.28 4.00
C GLU A 67 14.61 -2.16 4.96
N ARG A 68 13.31 -1.82 4.88
CA ARG A 68 12.73 -0.73 5.68
C ARG A 68 12.95 -0.82 7.20
N PRO A 69 12.96 -2.01 7.84
CA PRO A 69 13.28 -2.14 9.26
C PRO A 69 14.73 -1.82 9.61
N ASP A 70 15.63 -1.83 8.62
CA ASP A 70 17.06 -1.59 8.80
C ASP A 70 17.43 -0.10 8.60
N ALA A 71 16.42 0.74 8.29
CA ALA A 71 16.63 2.18 8.11
C ALA A 71 17.17 2.80 9.41
N VAL A 72 18.25 3.55 9.28
CA VAL A 72 18.82 4.34 10.38
C VAL A 72 18.02 5.63 10.49
N GLU A 73 17.55 5.94 11.69
CA GLU A 73 16.89 7.22 11.94
C GLU A 73 17.94 8.35 11.84
N PRO A 74 17.74 9.32 10.93
CA PRO A 74 18.71 10.38 10.76
C PRO A 74 18.66 11.35 11.95
N ASP A 75 19.83 11.77 12.42
CA ASP A 75 19.98 12.81 13.43
C ASP A 75 20.08 14.18 12.72
N PHE A 76 18.93 14.84 12.60
CA PHE A 76 18.85 16.15 11.99
C PHE A 76 18.97 17.26 13.03
N GLU A 77 19.64 18.34 12.65
CA GLU A 77 19.54 19.60 13.40
C GLU A 77 18.06 20.00 13.56
N PRO A 78 17.67 20.60 14.71
CA PRO A 78 16.26 20.88 15.04
C PRO A 78 15.52 21.67 13.95
N ASP A 79 16.16 22.63 13.31
CA ASP A 79 15.54 23.43 12.26
C ASP A 79 15.27 22.60 10.99
N VAL A 80 16.19 21.70 10.63
CA VAL A 80 16.00 20.77 9.50
C VAL A 80 14.88 19.77 9.81
N ALA A 81 14.85 19.21 11.01
CA ALA A 81 13.78 18.31 11.44
C ALA A 81 12.40 19.00 11.39
N ALA A 82 12.31 20.25 11.88
CA ALA A 82 11.09 21.03 11.82
C ALA A 82 10.66 21.33 10.37
N LEU A 83 11.60 21.66 9.49
CA LEU A 83 11.34 21.87 8.06
C LEU A 83 10.84 20.58 7.39
N VAL A 84 11.48 19.43 7.66
CA VAL A 84 11.08 18.14 7.11
C VAL A 84 9.63 17.82 7.50
N LEU A 85 9.28 17.92 8.79
CA LEU A 85 7.93 17.63 9.26
C LEU A 85 6.88 18.59 8.68
N THR A 86 7.20 19.90 8.65
CA THR A 86 6.28 20.92 8.13
C THR A 86 6.05 20.75 6.63
N SER A 87 7.11 20.49 5.88
CA SER A 87 7.03 20.28 4.43
C SER A 87 6.32 18.97 4.10
N ALA A 88 6.61 17.89 4.82
CA ALA A 88 5.92 16.59 4.65
C ALA A 88 4.41 16.72 4.93
N GLU A 89 4.01 17.46 5.98
CA GLU A 89 2.58 17.73 6.23
C GLU A 89 1.95 18.53 5.09
N ALA A 90 2.60 19.60 4.63
CA ALA A 90 2.12 20.42 3.53
C ALA A 90 1.98 19.61 2.22
N LEU A 91 2.89 18.68 1.97
CA LEU A 91 2.87 17.75 0.83
C LEU A 91 1.85 16.61 0.98
N GLY A 92 1.12 16.54 2.09
CA GLY A 92 0.10 15.50 2.35
C GLY A 92 0.67 14.13 2.71
N MET A 93 1.92 14.07 3.20
CA MET A 93 2.63 12.82 3.49
C MET A 93 2.48 12.37 4.97
N VAL A 94 1.98 13.22 5.85
CA VAL A 94 1.86 12.94 7.30
C VAL A 94 0.41 12.64 7.67
N SER A 95 -0.47 13.61 7.51
CA SER A 95 -1.88 13.46 7.87
C SER A 95 -2.68 12.80 6.75
N ALA A 96 -3.57 11.86 7.12
CA ALA A 96 -4.50 11.28 6.17
C ALA A 96 -5.41 12.36 5.57
N LYS A 97 -5.48 12.42 4.25
CA LYS A 97 -6.41 13.30 3.54
C LYS A 97 -7.63 12.49 3.10
N PRO A 98 -8.85 13.01 3.30
CA PRO A 98 -10.04 12.36 2.74
C PRO A 98 -9.94 12.32 1.20
N PRO A 99 -10.49 11.29 0.56
CA PRO A 99 -10.52 11.23 -0.89
C PRO A 99 -11.33 12.42 -1.44
N PRO A 100 -10.90 13.04 -2.55
CA PRO A 100 -11.55 14.26 -3.08
C PRO A 100 -12.94 14.01 -3.66
N ARG A 101 -13.29 12.77 -3.92
CA ARG A 101 -14.58 12.31 -4.46
C ARG A 101 -15.21 11.32 -3.50
N ARG A 102 -16.48 11.01 -3.71
CA ARG A 102 -17.19 9.97 -2.97
C ARG A 102 -17.32 8.68 -3.77
N ASP A 103 -17.33 8.76 -5.10
CA ASP A 103 -17.59 7.62 -5.97
C ASP A 103 -16.30 7.19 -6.68
N TYR A 104 -15.95 5.94 -6.51
CA TYR A 104 -14.77 5.31 -7.09
C TYR A 104 -15.14 3.98 -7.74
N LYS A 105 -14.40 3.59 -8.77
CA LYS A 105 -14.53 2.27 -9.35
C LYS A 105 -14.00 1.22 -8.36
N HIS A 106 -12.81 1.49 -7.81
CA HIS A 106 -12.16 0.58 -6.87
C HIS A 106 -11.46 1.35 -5.76
N VAL A 107 -11.41 0.76 -4.57
CA VAL A 107 -10.49 1.13 -3.50
C VAL A 107 -9.36 0.10 -3.48
N LEU A 108 -8.12 0.55 -3.64
CA LEU A 108 -6.94 -0.32 -3.59
C LEU A 108 -6.20 -0.11 -2.27
N VAL A 109 -6.02 -1.20 -1.53
CA VAL A 109 -5.24 -1.24 -0.30
C VAL A 109 -3.92 -1.94 -0.60
N LEU A 110 -2.84 -1.18 -0.54
CA LEU A 110 -1.50 -1.73 -0.78
C LEU A 110 -0.94 -2.37 0.49
N GLY A 111 -0.32 -3.52 0.33
CA GLY A 111 0.41 -4.21 1.38
C GLY A 111 1.61 -3.42 1.93
N GLY A 112 2.39 -4.06 2.76
CA GLY A 112 3.55 -3.48 3.42
C GLY A 112 3.90 -4.23 4.71
N LEU A 113 4.50 -3.57 5.68
CA LEU A 113 4.69 -4.15 7.00
C LEU A 113 3.36 -4.39 7.72
N ALA A 114 3.32 -5.32 8.66
CA ALA A 114 2.11 -5.77 9.34
C ALA A 114 1.23 -4.62 9.87
N HIS A 115 1.81 -3.63 10.53
CA HIS A 115 1.07 -2.45 10.99
C HIS A 115 0.44 -1.63 9.84
N ALA A 116 1.14 -1.53 8.71
CA ALA A 116 0.62 -0.82 7.54
C ALA A 116 -0.56 -1.56 6.93
N CYS A 117 -0.47 -2.88 6.80
CA CYS A 117 -1.56 -3.74 6.34
C CYS A 117 -2.82 -3.55 7.19
N LEU A 118 -2.69 -3.65 8.51
CA LEU A 118 -3.80 -3.49 9.44
C LEU A 118 -4.43 -2.08 9.36
N ARG A 119 -3.60 -1.04 9.42
CA ARG A 119 -4.10 0.36 9.41
C ARG A 119 -4.74 0.76 8.10
N ARG A 120 -4.13 0.41 6.96
CA ARG A 120 -4.65 0.77 5.63
C ARG A 120 -5.98 0.08 5.36
N THR A 121 -6.11 -1.21 5.71
CA THR A 121 -7.37 -1.94 5.56
C THR A 121 -8.46 -1.38 6.46
N ALA A 122 -8.15 -1.08 7.72
CA ALA A 122 -9.10 -0.43 8.63
C ALA A 122 -9.52 0.95 8.13
N TYR A 123 -8.59 1.73 7.55
CA TYR A 123 -8.91 3.04 6.97
C TYR A 123 -9.80 2.91 5.73
N ALA A 124 -9.57 1.94 4.85
CA ALA A 124 -10.44 1.68 3.71
C ALA A 124 -11.87 1.35 4.15
N ALA A 125 -12.03 0.46 5.13
CA ALA A 125 -13.34 0.15 5.71
C ALA A 125 -14.01 1.39 6.34
N HIS A 126 -13.24 2.22 7.05
CA HIS A 126 -13.71 3.48 7.61
C HIS A 126 -14.22 4.45 6.53
N LEU A 127 -13.49 4.62 5.41
CA LEU A 127 -13.90 5.49 4.32
C LEU A 127 -15.24 5.04 3.72
N LEU A 128 -15.41 3.73 3.47
CA LEU A 128 -16.66 3.16 2.97
C LEU A 128 -17.81 3.39 3.95
N HIS A 129 -17.57 3.16 5.24
CA HIS A 129 -18.57 3.43 6.28
C HIS A 129 -18.95 4.94 6.36
N ARG A 130 -18.03 5.83 6.03
CA ARG A 130 -18.24 7.29 6.00
C ARG A 130 -18.84 7.81 4.71
N GLY A 131 -19.29 6.94 3.83
CA GLY A 131 -20.02 7.29 2.60
C GLY A 131 -19.14 7.48 1.37
N THR A 132 -17.95 6.90 1.34
CA THR A 132 -17.24 6.63 0.10
C THR A 132 -17.85 5.39 -0.55
N PHE A 133 -18.16 5.45 -1.84
CA PHE A 133 -18.70 4.34 -2.62
C PHE A 133 -17.62 3.77 -3.55
N ALA A 134 -17.63 2.46 -3.71
CA ALA A 134 -16.80 1.76 -4.67
C ALA A 134 -17.50 0.49 -5.16
N ASP A 135 -17.23 0.07 -6.39
CA ASP A 135 -17.76 -1.21 -6.92
C ASP A 135 -17.08 -2.41 -6.26
N GLY A 136 -15.81 -2.23 -5.82
CA GLY A 136 -15.05 -3.26 -5.13
C GLY A 136 -13.84 -2.73 -4.38
N VAL A 137 -13.30 -3.55 -3.48
CA VAL A 137 -12.05 -3.29 -2.74
C VAL A 137 -11.03 -4.35 -3.11
N GLY A 138 -9.88 -3.95 -3.64
CA GLY A 138 -8.72 -4.81 -3.87
C GLY A 138 -7.68 -4.62 -2.79
N VAL A 139 -7.33 -5.67 -2.06
CA VAL A 139 -6.30 -5.67 -1.02
C VAL A 139 -5.10 -6.44 -1.55
N LEU A 140 -4.04 -5.73 -1.89
CA LEU A 140 -2.94 -6.23 -2.70
C LEU A 140 -1.72 -6.53 -1.83
N GLY A 141 -1.25 -7.76 -1.86
CA GLY A 141 -0.07 -8.20 -1.13
C GLY A 141 0.72 -9.27 -1.86
N SER A 142 1.65 -9.87 -1.14
CA SER A 142 2.52 -10.92 -1.63
C SER A 142 2.70 -12.02 -0.59
N TYR A 143 3.38 -13.11 -0.98
CA TYR A 143 3.80 -14.16 -0.04
C TYR A 143 5.09 -13.81 0.71
N ARG A 144 5.47 -12.53 0.76
CA ARG A 144 6.62 -12.09 1.56
C ARG A 144 6.49 -12.60 3.01
N PRO A 145 7.45 -13.37 3.50
CA PRO A 145 7.45 -13.82 4.89
C PRO A 145 7.49 -12.63 5.86
N LEU A 146 6.82 -12.76 6.99
CA LEU A 146 6.92 -11.77 8.05
C LEU A 146 8.31 -11.82 8.69
N SER A 147 8.89 -10.64 8.94
CA SER A 147 10.13 -10.51 9.70
C SER A 147 9.94 -11.01 11.15
N PRO A 148 11.02 -11.33 11.90
CA PRO A 148 10.91 -11.68 13.31
C PRO A 148 10.18 -10.63 14.15
N ALA A 149 10.43 -9.35 13.88
CA ALA A 149 9.76 -8.24 14.57
C ALA A 149 8.25 -8.18 14.27
N GLU A 150 7.86 -8.44 13.02
CA GLU A 150 6.43 -8.52 12.66
C GLU A 150 5.74 -9.71 13.35
N ARG A 151 6.37 -10.89 13.35
CA ARG A 151 5.82 -12.10 14.02
C ARG A 151 5.68 -11.95 15.52
N ALA A 152 6.50 -11.11 16.16
CA ALA A 152 6.42 -10.82 17.59
C ALA A 152 5.18 -9.96 17.95
N LEU A 153 4.48 -9.37 16.98
CA LEU A 153 3.29 -8.57 17.24
C LEU A 153 2.10 -9.47 17.60
N PRO A 154 1.48 -9.32 18.77
CA PRO A 154 0.32 -10.13 19.17
C PRO A 154 -0.86 -10.03 18.17
N LEU A 155 -0.98 -8.89 17.48
CA LEU A 155 -2.06 -8.61 16.54
C LEU A 155 -2.04 -9.50 15.28
N VAL A 156 -0.90 -10.09 14.94
CA VAL A 156 -0.72 -10.94 13.76
C VAL A 156 -0.36 -12.38 14.10
N ASN A 157 -0.68 -12.80 15.31
CA ASN A 157 -0.45 -14.17 15.73
C ASN A 157 -1.09 -15.17 14.77
N GLY A 158 -0.33 -16.19 14.36
CA GLY A 158 -0.77 -17.17 13.37
C GLY A 158 -0.57 -16.75 11.89
N CYS A 159 -0.12 -15.52 11.62
CA CYS A 159 0.25 -15.08 10.27
C CYS A 159 1.71 -15.43 9.97
N HIS A 160 1.98 -15.90 8.75
CA HIS A 160 3.32 -16.26 8.29
C HIS A 160 3.83 -15.35 7.18
N SER A 161 2.90 -14.75 6.42
CA SER A 161 3.19 -13.89 5.27
C SER A 161 2.39 -12.60 5.30
N GLU A 162 2.79 -11.64 4.45
CA GLU A 162 2.08 -10.37 4.28
C GLU A 162 0.61 -10.59 3.90
N VAL A 163 0.32 -11.52 2.98
CA VAL A 163 -1.06 -11.80 2.58
C VAL A 163 -1.90 -12.39 3.72
N ASP A 164 -1.31 -13.16 4.64
CA ASP A 164 -2.04 -13.65 5.81
C ASP A 164 -2.44 -12.49 6.73
N VAL A 165 -1.57 -11.47 6.86
CA VAL A 165 -1.89 -10.25 7.64
C VAL A 165 -3.00 -9.45 6.96
N LEU A 166 -2.98 -9.32 5.63
CA LEU A 166 -4.02 -8.63 4.87
C LEU A 166 -5.36 -9.36 4.97
N ASP A 167 -5.35 -10.68 4.90
CA ASP A 167 -6.53 -11.52 5.10
C ASP A 167 -7.13 -11.32 6.51
N LEU A 168 -6.28 -11.37 7.53
CA LEU A 168 -6.68 -11.06 8.91
C LEU A 168 -7.23 -9.65 9.05
N ALA A 169 -6.60 -8.67 8.40
CA ALA A 169 -7.02 -7.27 8.42
C ALA A 169 -8.40 -7.08 7.81
N VAL A 170 -8.68 -7.75 6.68
CA VAL A 170 -10.01 -7.73 6.04
C VAL A 170 -11.06 -8.34 6.95
N ARG A 171 -10.80 -9.52 7.52
CA ARG A 171 -11.75 -10.17 8.44
C ARG A 171 -12.11 -9.25 9.60
N ARG A 172 -11.14 -8.59 10.20
CA ARG A 172 -11.36 -7.66 11.31
C ARG A 172 -12.07 -6.37 10.90
N ALA A 173 -11.61 -5.74 9.83
CA ALA A 173 -12.09 -4.42 9.43
C ALA A 173 -13.50 -4.46 8.83
N PHE A 174 -13.86 -5.54 8.15
CA PHE A 174 -15.15 -5.71 7.49
C PHE A 174 -16.10 -6.67 8.22
N GLY A 175 -15.69 -7.24 9.36
CA GLY A 175 -16.54 -8.12 10.16
C GLY A 175 -16.93 -9.41 9.45
N VAL A 176 -16.03 -9.98 8.65
CA VAL A 176 -16.25 -11.22 7.88
C VAL A 176 -15.40 -12.38 8.42
N ALA A 177 -15.91 -13.60 8.37
CA ALA A 177 -15.18 -14.79 8.84
C ALA A 177 -14.44 -15.48 7.70
N ASP A 178 -15.16 -16.02 6.73
CA ASP A 178 -14.62 -16.86 5.66
C ASP A 178 -14.81 -16.22 4.28
N PRO A 179 -13.92 -16.48 3.32
CA PRO A 179 -14.10 -16.02 1.96
C PRO A 179 -15.29 -16.78 1.33
N VAL A 180 -16.07 -16.06 0.53
CA VAL A 180 -17.18 -16.66 -0.26
C VAL A 180 -16.66 -17.35 -1.51
N GLU A 181 -15.44 -17.00 -1.94
CA GLU A 181 -14.79 -17.56 -3.12
C GLU A 181 -13.25 -17.54 -2.90
N THR A 182 -12.59 -18.59 -3.33
CA THR A 182 -11.13 -18.71 -3.31
C THR A 182 -10.68 -19.25 -4.65
N ASP A 183 -9.69 -18.58 -5.25
CA ASP A 183 -9.04 -19.00 -6.49
C ASP A 183 -7.52 -18.93 -6.27
N ASP A 184 -6.83 -20.04 -6.55
CA ASP A 184 -5.40 -20.19 -6.31
C ASP A 184 -4.73 -20.71 -7.57
N ALA A 185 -3.52 -20.22 -7.87
CA ALA A 185 -2.69 -20.83 -8.90
C ALA A 185 -2.36 -22.29 -8.53
N PRO A 186 -2.31 -23.21 -9.50
CA PRO A 186 -1.96 -24.61 -9.24
C PRO A 186 -0.56 -24.78 -8.62
N ASP A 187 0.34 -23.86 -8.92
CA ASP A 187 1.72 -23.82 -8.41
C ASP A 187 1.86 -22.95 -7.13
N GLY A 188 0.74 -22.40 -6.62
CA GLY A 188 0.71 -21.54 -5.47
C GLY A 188 1.32 -20.15 -5.68
N SER A 189 1.62 -19.75 -6.91
CA SER A 189 2.29 -18.47 -7.22
C SER A 189 1.41 -17.24 -6.94
N TRP A 190 0.09 -17.39 -7.00
CA TRP A 190 -0.87 -16.33 -6.64
C TRP A 190 -2.11 -16.93 -5.97
N SER A 191 -2.85 -16.09 -5.26
CA SER A 191 -4.17 -16.43 -4.73
C SER A 191 -5.09 -15.22 -4.69
N VAL A 192 -6.40 -15.48 -4.79
CA VAL A 192 -7.45 -14.48 -4.58
C VAL A 192 -8.45 -15.05 -3.59
N ARG A 193 -8.77 -14.32 -2.54
CA ARG A 193 -9.83 -14.63 -1.56
C ARG A 193 -10.84 -13.51 -1.57
N THR A 194 -12.06 -13.81 -1.97
CA THR A 194 -13.16 -12.85 -2.07
C THR A 194 -14.06 -12.94 -0.85
N TYR A 195 -14.35 -11.82 -0.25
CA TYR A 195 -15.27 -11.64 0.87
C TYR A 195 -16.48 -10.81 0.45
N ALA A 196 -17.63 -11.09 1.04
CA ALA A 196 -18.90 -10.38 0.80
C ALA A 196 -19.44 -9.80 2.11
N PRO A 197 -18.89 -8.69 2.60
CA PRO A 197 -19.40 -8.07 3.82
C PRO A 197 -20.79 -7.47 3.61
N THR A 198 -21.63 -7.51 4.64
CA THR A 198 -22.97 -6.91 4.59
C THR A 198 -22.86 -5.39 4.55
N GLY A 199 -23.55 -4.77 3.60
CA GLY A 199 -23.60 -3.31 3.47
C GLY A 199 -22.31 -2.65 2.94
N ALA A 200 -21.38 -3.44 2.41
CA ALA A 200 -20.15 -2.94 1.76
C ALA A 200 -19.91 -3.68 0.44
N PRO A 201 -19.07 -3.15 -0.45
CA PRO A 201 -18.70 -3.83 -1.70
C PRO A 201 -17.92 -5.12 -1.42
N ARG A 202 -17.80 -5.99 -2.42
CA ARG A 202 -16.93 -7.16 -2.34
C ARG A 202 -15.49 -6.74 -2.09
N VAL A 203 -14.80 -7.51 -1.24
CA VAL A 203 -13.39 -7.29 -0.87
C VAL A 203 -12.58 -8.48 -1.35
N ALA A 204 -11.62 -8.25 -2.23
CA ALA A 204 -10.72 -9.30 -2.70
C ALA A 204 -9.32 -9.10 -2.10
N VAL A 205 -8.81 -10.11 -1.41
CA VAL A 205 -7.41 -10.18 -0.97
C VAL A 205 -6.63 -10.94 -2.03
N LEU A 206 -5.66 -10.27 -2.63
CA LEU A 206 -4.87 -10.79 -3.72
C LEU A 206 -3.41 -10.95 -3.28
N ALA A 207 -2.88 -12.16 -3.42
CA ALA A 207 -1.44 -12.41 -3.34
C ALA A 207 -0.88 -12.46 -4.76
N ALA A 208 -0.08 -11.46 -5.12
CA ALA A 208 0.57 -11.41 -6.43
C ALA A 208 1.90 -12.19 -6.40
N PRO A 209 2.33 -12.75 -7.55
CA PRO A 209 3.66 -13.33 -7.69
C PRO A 209 4.73 -12.27 -7.37
N SER A 210 5.83 -12.71 -6.75
CA SER A 210 6.99 -11.86 -6.51
C SER A 210 8.08 -12.17 -7.52
N SER A 211 8.74 -11.14 -8.05
CA SER A 211 9.96 -11.29 -8.84
C SER A 211 11.19 -11.62 -7.98
N LYS A 212 11.10 -11.47 -6.66
CA LYS A 212 12.20 -11.82 -5.75
C LYS A 212 12.22 -13.34 -5.52
N PRO A 213 13.36 -14.04 -5.72
CA PRO A 213 13.51 -15.43 -5.35
C PRO A 213 13.18 -15.64 -3.87
N GLY A 214 12.47 -16.71 -3.54
CA GLY A 214 12.02 -17.02 -2.16
C GLY A 214 10.68 -16.43 -1.74
N TYR A 215 10.10 -15.50 -2.52
CA TYR A 215 8.77 -14.94 -2.28
C TYR A 215 7.77 -15.30 -3.40
N ALA A 216 8.18 -16.20 -4.30
CA ALA A 216 7.47 -16.45 -5.55
C ALA A 216 6.24 -17.37 -5.41
N ALA A 217 6.13 -18.12 -4.32
CA ALA A 217 5.01 -19.05 -4.13
C ALA A 217 4.73 -19.29 -2.64
N ARG A 218 3.49 -19.64 -2.36
CA ARG A 218 3.11 -20.18 -1.06
C ARG A 218 3.71 -21.59 -0.93
N THR A 219 4.39 -21.90 0.17
CA THR A 219 4.74 -23.29 0.49
C THR A 219 3.42 -24.05 0.66
N PRO A 220 3.12 -25.08 -0.13
CA PRO A 220 1.89 -25.83 0.04
C PRO A 220 1.85 -26.41 1.46
N PRO A 221 0.70 -26.39 2.13
CA PRO A 221 0.55 -27.06 3.41
C PRO A 221 0.85 -28.55 3.19
N THR A 222 1.69 -29.11 4.04
CA THR A 222 1.92 -30.57 4.08
C THR A 222 0.55 -31.24 4.15
N PRO A 223 0.20 -32.15 3.25
CA PRO A 223 -1.11 -32.78 3.27
C PRO A 223 -1.29 -33.54 4.58
N SER A 224 -2.16 -33.04 5.45
CA SER A 224 -2.69 -33.83 6.54
C SER A 224 -3.53 -34.94 5.92
N ALA A 225 -3.10 -36.16 6.09
CA ALA A 225 -3.82 -37.34 5.64
C ALA A 225 -5.17 -37.43 6.38
N SER A 226 -6.25 -37.01 5.71
CA SER A 226 -7.62 -37.44 6.04
C SER A 226 -8.62 -37.07 4.94
N GLY A 227 -9.12 -38.08 4.26
CA GLY A 227 -10.49 -38.25 3.77
C GLY A 227 -10.81 -37.75 2.34
N PRO A 228 -11.48 -38.61 1.55
CA PRO A 228 -11.89 -38.31 0.18
C PRO A 228 -13.26 -37.60 0.15
N GLY A 229 -13.31 -36.41 -0.42
CA GLY A 229 -14.55 -35.69 -0.65
C GLY A 229 -14.45 -34.81 -1.89
N GLY A 230 -14.76 -35.40 -3.07
CA GLY A 230 -14.71 -34.69 -4.32
C GLY A 230 -15.79 -33.62 -4.46
N ARG A 231 -15.42 -32.46 -4.95
CA ARG A 231 -16.32 -31.54 -5.67
C ARG A 231 -15.62 -30.98 -6.89
N ARG A 232 -16.29 -31.14 -8.02
CA ARG A 232 -15.87 -30.72 -9.36
C ARG A 232 -15.81 -29.19 -9.44
N SER A 233 -14.66 -28.65 -9.89
CA SER A 233 -14.50 -27.26 -10.26
C SER A 233 -15.26 -26.96 -11.56
N ARG A 234 -16.11 -25.94 -11.55
CA ARG A 234 -16.61 -25.31 -12.77
C ARG A 234 -15.62 -24.24 -13.21
N ARG A 235 -15.10 -24.38 -14.41
CA ARG A 235 -14.27 -23.38 -15.07
C ARG A 235 -15.11 -22.11 -15.29
N ALA A 236 -14.71 -21.01 -14.71
CA ALA A 236 -15.16 -19.68 -15.11
C ALA A 236 -14.07 -19.05 -16.00
N THR A 237 -14.38 -18.96 -17.30
CA THR A 237 -13.60 -18.16 -18.26
C THR A 237 -14.05 -16.70 -18.10
N GLY A 238 -13.19 -15.89 -17.58
CA GLY A 238 -13.41 -14.44 -17.52
C GLY A 238 -12.09 -13.72 -17.29
N CYS A 239 -11.51 -13.19 -18.36
CA CYS A 239 -10.36 -12.29 -18.30
C CYS A 239 -10.76 -11.00 -17.58
N TRP A 240 -10.02 -10.65 -16.55
CA TRP A 240 -10.09 -9.35 -15.90
C TRP A 240 -8.73 -8.67 -16.06
N TRP A 241 -8.69 -7.64 -16.91
CA TRP A 241 -7.68 -6.58 -16.93
C TRP A 241 -8.37 -5.23 -16.84
#